data_c4efbee18e496cc1fdddeabf29219eff
#
_entry.id   c4efbee18e496cc1fdddeabf29219eff
#
_cell.length_a   1.000
_cell.length_b   1.000
_cell.length_c   1.000
_cell.angle_alpha   90.00
_cell.angle_beta   90.00
_cell.angle_gamma   90.00
#
_symmetry.space_group_name_H-M   'P 1'
#
loop_
_entity.id
_entity.type
_entity.pdbx_description
1 polymer ?
#
loop_
_entity_poly.entity_id
_entity_poly.type
_entity_poly.pdbx_seq_one_letter_code
_entity_poly.pdbx_strand_id
1 'polypeptide(L)'
;MPTSTPFRPRSIAAVLAAVAVLVLPACGSGGQRGPTGEPSTHHAPHWDYDAEGPDHWADLDRDFLTCKSGHQQSPVDLPGHARLEPHEHTTVDYHSVPTVTLRNNGHTVQANLPTHNGNRIVVDDVPFELVQFHFHLPSEHTVDGVGTTMEVHFVHKSATGQVAVLGVLLRAAPGPSGFAPILSVAPRAVDVETVVPGPIDLRSMLPGATDQYRYQGSLTTPPCSEGVSWTVLGSPVAVAPADADRYRALFSHSNRPTQPLNGRSVTLAGG
;
A
#
# COMPACT_ATOMS: atom_id res chain seq x y z
N MET A 1 -0.42 -33.09 -55.40
CA MET A 1 -1.31 -33.88 -54.59
C MET A 1 -0.50 -34.86 -53.78
N PRO A 2 -0.46 -34.71 -52.49
CA PRO A 2 -0.33 -35.84 -51.62
C PRO A 2 -1.44 -35.88 -50.56
N THR A 3 -1.87 -37.07 -50.28
CA THR A 3 -3.05 -37.52 -49.57
C THR A 3 -2.89 -37.41 -48.06
N SER A 4 -3.92 -36.86 -47.44
CA SER A 4 -4.08 -36.74 -45.98
C SER A 4 -4.58 -38.06 -45.38
N THR A 5 -3.90 -38.57 -44.34
CA THR A 5 -4.34 -39.71 -43.55
C THR A 5 -4.94 -39.21 -42.22
N PRO A 6 -6.10 -39.72 -41.78
CA PRO A 6 -6.72 -39.26 -40.53
C PRO A 6 -6.17 -40.01 -39.33
N PHE A 7 -5.91 -39.24 -38.26
CA PHE A 7 -5.50 -39.73 -36.95
C PHE A 7 -6.70 -40.24 -36.16
N ARG A 8 -6.67 -41.49 -35.68
CA ARG A 8 -7.67 -42.10 -34.78
C ARG A 8 -7.27 -41.89 -33.31
N PRO A 9 -8.20 -41.49 -32.45
CA PRO A 9 -7.92 -41.44 -31.02
C PRO A 9 -7.99 -42.82 -30.38
N ARG A 10 -6.98 -43.16 -29.55
CA ARG A 10 -6.96 -44.34 -28.71
C ARG A 10 -7.67 -44.05 -27.38
N SER A 11 -8.73 -44.81 -27.12
CA SER A 11 -9.44 -44.84 -25.83
C SER A 11 -8.58 -45.57 -24.78
N ILE A 12 -8.33 -44.89 -23.65
CA ILE A 12 -7.72 -45.51 -22.46
C ILE A 12 -8.86 -45.81 -21.49
N ALA A 13 -9.05 -47.11 -21.26
CA ALA A 13 -10.00 -47.64 -20.27
C ALA A 13 -9.43 -47.46 -18.86
N ALA A 14 -10.17 -46.81 -17.98
CA ALA A 14 -9.85 -46.71 -16.56
C ALA A 14 -10.34 -47.95 -15.82
N VAL A 15 -9.42 -48.69 -15.18
CA VAL A 15 -9.71 -49.80 -14.29
C VAL A 15 -9.97 -49.23 -12.89
N LEU A 16 -11.20 -49.38 -12.41
CA LEU A 16 -11.59 -49.09 -11.02
C LEU A 16 -11.27 -50.35 -10.16
N ALA A 17 -10.32 -50.21 -9.25
CA ALA A 17 -10.07 -51.18 -8.19
C ALA A 17 -10.86 -50.78 -6.93
N ALA A 18 -11.85 -51.55 -6.57
CA ALA A 18 -12.60 -51.40 -5.33
C ALA A 18 -11.80 -52.09 -4.18
N VAL A 19 -11.43 -51.29 -3.18
CA VAL A 19 -10.85 -51.75 -1.93
C VAL A 19 -11.97 -51.80 -0.87
N ALA A 20 -12.34 -53.02 -0.47
CA ALA A 20 -13.25 -53.26 0.64
C ALA A 20 -12.47 -53.14 1.97
N VAL A 21 -12.87 -52.17 2.82
CA VAL A 21 -12.34 -52.01 4.18
C VAL A 21 -13.30 -52.72 5.15
N LEU A 22 -12.79 -53.79 5.77
CA LEU A 22 -13.44 -54.48 6.89
C LEU A 22 -13.35 -53.60 8.15
N VAL A 23 -14.48 -53.25 8.71
CA VAL A 23 -14.57 -52.56 10.01
C VAL A 23 -14.80 -53.62 11.10
N LEU A 24 -13.85 -53.78 12.01
CA LEU A 24 -14.04 -54.51 13.27
C LEU A 24 -14.37 -53.52 14.39
N PRO A 25 -15.36 -53.80 15.25
CA PRO A 25 -15.63 -52.96 16.41
C PRO A 25 -14.71 -53.36 17.57
N ALA A 26 -13.87 -52.43 18.05
CA ALA A 26 -13.17 -52.55 19.33
C ALA A 26 -13.85 -51.63 20.35
N CYS A 27 -14.50 -52.22 21.35
CA CYS A 27 -14.90 -51.57 22.57
C CYS A 27 -13.66 -51.25 23.43
N GLY A 28 -13.44 -49.99 23.76
CA GLY A 28 -12.40 -49.56 24.67
C GLY A 28 -12.80 -48.21 25.30
N SER A 29 -13.30 -48.30 26.51
CA SER A 29 -13.59 -47.16 27.39
C SER A 29 -12.32 -46.47 27.85
N GLY A 30 -12.19 -45.18 27.62
CA GLY A 30 -11.08 -44.35 28.15
C GLY A 30 -11.24 -42.91 27.70
N GLY A 31 -11.94 -42.12 28.48
CA GLY A 31 -12.12 -40.70 28.19
C GLY A 31 -10.80 -39.91 28.39
N GLN A 32 -10.29 -39.34 27.32
CA GLN A 32 -9.44 -38.14 27.36
C GLN A 32 -10.01 -37.16 26.37
N ARG A 33 -10.66 -36.15 26.91
CA ARG A 33 -10.98 -34.93 26.14
C ARG A 33 -9.67 -34.22 25.84
N GLY A 34 -9.16 -34.38 24.64
CA GLY A 34 -8.14 -33.48 24.10
C GLY A 34 -8.72 -32.06 24.01
N PRO A 35 -7.90 -31.03 24.18
CA PRO A 35 -8.37 -29.67 24.02
C PRO A 35 -8.81 -29.49 22.55
N THR A 36 -10.10 -29.27 22.35
CA THR A 36 -10.63 -28.73 21.10
C THR A 36 -10.15 -27.30 21.03
N GLY A 37 -9.00 -27.07 20.38
CA GLY A 37 -8.56 -25.73 20.01
C GLY A 37 -9.57 -25.18 19.02
N GLU A 38 -10.47 -24.34 19.48
CA GLU A 38 -11.19 -23.45 18.59
C GLU A 38 -10.17 -22.66 17.79
N PRO A 39 -10.38 -22.48 16.47
CA PRO A 39 -9.53 -21.57 15.71
C PRO A 39 -9.71 -20.17 16.33
N SER A 40 -8.68 -19.71 17.04
CA SER A 40 -8.63 -18.35 17.56
C SER A 40 -8.67 -17.42 16.34
N THR A 41 -9.79 -16.78 16.12
CA THR A 41 -9.90 -15.65 15.20
C THR A 41 -9.11 -14.51 15.85
N HIS A 42 -7.82 -14.46 15.58
CA HIS A 42 -7.01 -13.29 15.91
C HIS A 42 -7.55 -12.13 15.06
N HIS A 43 -8.44 -11.34 15.63
CA HIS A 43 -8.70 -10.02 15.12
C HIS A 43 -7.41 -9.22 15.34
N ALA A 44 -6.87 -8.60 14.28
CA ALA A 44 -5.78 -7.67 14.43
C ALA A 44 -6.19 -6.60 15.47
N PRO A 45 -5.31 -6.26 16.43
CA PRO A 45 -5.62 -5.29 17.45
C PRO A 45 -5.95 -3.94 16.79
N HIS A 46 -6.83 -3.21 17.44
CA HIS A 46 -7.09 -1.82 17.07
C HIS A 46 -5.82 -0.99 17.30
N TRP A 47 -5.56 -0.05 16.43
CA TRP A 47 -4.51 0.95 16.56
C TRP A 47 -5.03 2.28 16.00
N ASP A 48 -4.47 3.38 16.41
CA ASP A 48 -4.82 4.71 15.94
C ASP A 48 -3.58 5.61 15.83
N TYR A 49 -3.77 6.89 15.71
CA TYR A 49 -2.69 7.89 15.74
C TYR A 49 -2.69 8.72 17.04
N ASP A 50 -3.57 8.39 17.99
CA ASP A 50 -3.78 9.08 19.27
C ASP A 50 -3.29 8.24 20.46
N ALA A 51 -4.23 7.65 21.19
CA ALA A 51 -3.95 6.93 22.44
C ALA A 51 -3.21 5.60 22.19
N GLU A 52 -3.53 4.90 21.10
CA GLU A 52 -2.86 3.68 20.63
C GLU A 52 -1.97 4.01 19.40
N GLY A 53 -1.32 5.17 19.46
CA GLY A 53 -0.57 5.77 18.38
C GLY A 53 0.82 5.17 18.19
N PRO A 54 1.64 5.79 17.30
CA PRO A 54 2.92 5.26 16.83
C PRO A 54 3.90 4.83 17.91
N ASP A 55 3.90 5.48 19.05
CA ASP A 55 4.78 5.15 20.20
C ASP A 55 4.38 3.84 20.91
N HIS A 56 3.13 3.41 20.73
CA HIS A 56 2.53 2.25 21.38
C HIS A 56 2.26 1.08 20.46
N TRP A 57 2.34 1.24 19.13
CA TRP A 57 1.99 0.20 18.16
C TRP A 57 2.67 -1.14 18.45
N ALA A 58 3.96 -1.14 18.79
CA ALA A 58 4.71 -2.35 19.09
C ALA A 58 4.26 -3.08 20.36
N ASP A 59 3.55 -2.41 21.24
CA ASP A 59 3.06 -2.96 22.51
C ASP A 59 1.65 -3.59 22.34
N LEU A 60 0.96 -3.31 21.20
CA LEU A 60 -0.40 -3.79 20.92
C LEU A 60 -0.41 -5.24 20.44
N ASP A 61 0.57 -5.63 19.61
CA ASP A 61 0.68 -6.98 19.09
C ASP A 61 2.12 -7.37 18.78
N ARG A 62 2.41 -8.67 18.88
CA ARG A 62 3.72 -9.22 18.52
C ARG A 62 4.07 -9.02 17.05
N ASP A 63 3.08 -9.02 16.17
CA ASP A 63 3.25 -8.78 14.74
C ASP A 63 3.62 -7.32 14.45
N PHE A 64 3.41 -6.39 15.41
CA PHE A 64 3.76 -4.98 15.29
C PHE A 64 5.13 -4.61 15.90
N LEU A 65 5.86 -5.58 16.42
CA LEU A 65 7.18 -5.35 17.05
C LEU A 65 8.15 -4.59 16.13
N THR A 66 8.07 -4.78 14.82
CA THR A 66 8.92 -4.11 13.83
C THR A 66 8.71 -2.59 13.85
N CYS A 67 7.55 -2.08 14.29
CA CYS A 67 7.30 -0.64 14.42
C CYS A 67 8.29 0.05 15.40
N LYS A 68 8.83 -0.69 16.35
CA LYS A 68 9.80 -0.21 17.36
C LYS A 68 11.21 -0.75 17.14
N SER A 69 11.34 -2.02 16.76
CA SER A 69 12.64 -2.70 16.66
C SER A 69 13.26 -2.64 15.26
N GLY A 70 12.52 -2.18 14.26
CA GLY A 70 13.00 -2.08 12.88
C GLY A 70 14.10 -1.01 12.73
N HIS A 71 14.99 -1.25 11.79
CA HIS A 71 16.12 -0.36 11.50
C HIS A 71 15.95 0.43 10.21
N GLN A 72 15.01 0.03 9.35
CA GLN A 72 14.72 0.68 8.06
C GLN A 72 13.30 1.25 8.06
N GLN A 73 12.93 1.95 9.11
CA GLN A 73 11.58 2.46 9.28
C GLN A 73 11.30 3.72 8.46
N SER A 74 10.02 3.91 8.09
CA SER A 74 9.47 5.07 7.39
C SER A 74 8.37 5.72 8.24
N PRO A 75 8.04 7.02 8.01
CA PRO A 75 8.69 7.95 7.09
C PRO A 75 10.05 8.42 7.59
N VAL A 76 10.78 9.21 6.80
CA VAL A 76 12.06 9.83 7.19
C VAL A 76 12.05 11.32 6.91
N ASP A 77 12.97 12.07 7.55
CA ASP A 77 13.29 13.43 7.15
C ASP A 77 14.24 13.36 5.93
N LEU A 78 13.80 13.92 4.81
CA LEU A 78 14.53 13.94 3.55
C LEU A 78 15.53 15.10 3.57
N PRO A 79 16.81 14.87 3.29
CA PRO A 79 17.78 15.95 3.26
C PRO A 79 17.60 16.81 2.01
N GLY A 80 17.40 18.11 2.15
CA GLY A 80 17.24 19.05 1.04
C GLY A 80 18.47 19.11 0.09
N HIS A 81 19.62 18.59 0.54
CA HIS A 81 20.86 18.43 -0.21
C HIS A 81 21.26 16.96 -0.30
N ALA A 82 20.33 16.09 -0.73
CA ALA A 82 20.62 14.68 -0.93
C ALA A 82 21.67 14.48 -2.03
N ARG A 83 22.38 13.34 -1.97
CA ARG A 83 23.36 12.97 -3.00
C ARG A 83 22.66 12.77 -4.33
N LEU A 84 23.13 13.45 -5.37
CA LEU A 84 22.62 13.29 -6.73
C LEU A 84 23.07 11.94 -7.31
N GLU A 85 22.08 11.12 -7.71
CA GLU A 85 22.28 9.84 -8.40
C GLU A 85 21.39 9.80 -9.65
N PRO A 86 21.81 10.42 -10.75
CA PRO A 86 20.97 10.62 -11.94
C PRO A 86 20.53 9.32 -12.62
N HIS A 87 21.17 8.20 -12.32
CA HIS A 87 20.83 6.89 -12.90
C HIS A 87 19.82 6.08 -12.07
N GLU A 88 19.51 6.53 -10.86
CA GLU A 88 18.55 5.87 -9.96
C GLU A 88 17.15 6.48 -10.10
N HIS A 89 16.65 6.60 -11.31
CA HIS A 89 15.35 7.23 -11.57
C HIS A 89 14.21 6.22 -11.54
N THR A 90 13.14 6.53 -10.78
CA THR A 90 11.88 5.80 -10.84
C THR A 90 11.05 6.31 -12.00
N THR A 91 10.75 5.46 -12.97
CA THR A 91 9.84 5.81 -14.06
C THR A 91 8.39 5.65 -13.62
N VAL A 92 7.56 6.65 -13.89
CA VAL A 92 6.12 6.63 -13.56
C VAL A 92 5.31 6.60 -14.86
N ASP A 93 4.48 5.57 -15.01
CA ASP A 93 3.62 5.36 -16.17
C ASP A 93 2.16 5.29 -15.71
N TYR A 94 1.53 6.49 -15.59
CA TYR A 94 0.17 6.64 -15.11
C TYR A 94 -0.76 7.13 -16.20
N HIS A 95 -1.96 6.56 -16.19
CA HIS A 95 -3.07 6.88 -17.08
C HIS A 95 -4.35 7.09 -16.29
N SER A 96 -5.37 7.61 -16.95
CA SER A 96 -6.71 7.67 -16.38
C SER A 96 -7.29 6.27 -16.16
N VAL A 97 -8.01 6.10 -15.05
CA VAL A 97 -8.77 4.88 -14.76
C VAL A 97 -10.27 5.14 -14.83
N PRO A 98 -11.08 4.15 -15.24
CA PRO A 98 -12.53 4.33 -15.39
C PRO A 98 -13.25 4.53 -14.05
N THR A 99 -12.67 4.07 -12.96
CA THR A 99 -13.26 4.13 -11.62
C THR A 99 -12.20 3.89 -10.54
N VAL A 100 -12.48 4.36 -9.34
CA VAL A 100 -11.80 3.95 -8.11
C VAL A 100 -12.86 3.64 -7.03
N THR A 101 -12.54 2.73 -6.12
CA THR A 101 -13.39 2.46 -4.96
C THR A 101 -12.74 3.04 -3.72
N LEU A 102 -13.37 4.05 -3.13
CA LEU A 102 -12.93 4.66 -1.89
C LEU A 102 -13.42 3.85 -0.70
N ARG A 103 -12.57 3.71 0.30
CA ARG A 103 -12.91 3.14 1.60
C ARG A 103 -12.33 4.00 2.71
N ASN A 104 -13.15 4.35 3.69
CA ASN A 104 -12.66 4.81 4.98
C ASN A 104 -12.33 3.55 5.80
N ASN A 105 -11.04 3.29 6.04
CA ASN A 105 -10.62 2.09 6.77
C ASN A 105 -10.38 2.34 8.28
N GLY A 106 -10.85 3.50 8.80
CA GLY A 106 -10.66 3.92 10.18
C GLY A 106 -9.36 4.71 10.42
N HIS A 107 -8.41 4.66 9.49
CA HIS A 107 -7.09 5.30 9.61
C HIS A 107 -6.82 6.31 8.51
N THR A 108 -7.41 6.12 7.34
CA THR A 108 -7.29 7.00 6.16
C THR A 108 -8.47 6.78 5.21
N VAL A 109 -8.58 7.63 4.20
CA VAL A 109 -9.35 7.35 2.99
C VAL A 109 -8.44 6.70 1.97
N GLN A 110 -8.72 5.45 1.65
CA GLN A 110 -8.00 4.66 0.67
C GLN A 110 -8.79 4.54 -0.63
N ALA A 111 -8.14 4.79 -1.75
CA ALA A 111 -8.68 4.61 -3.10
C ALA A 111 -8.11 3.34 -3.73
N ASN A 112 -8.92 2.31 -3.86
CA ASN A 112 -8.56 1.04 -4.49
C ASN A 112 -8.75 1.13 -6.00
N LEU A 113 -7.77 0.66 -6.75
CA LEU A 113 -7.83 0.61 -8.20
C LEU A 113 -8.35 -0.76 -8.67
N PRO A 114 -8.97 -0.82 -9.87
CA PRO A 114 -9.23 -2.10 -10.52
C PRO A 114 -7.94 -2.91 -10.72
N THR A 115 -8.02 -4.22 -10.68
CA THR A 115 -6.89 -5.09 -11.03
C THR A 115 -6.52 -4.93 -12.50
N HIS A 116 -5.22 -5.03 -12.81
CA HIS A 116 -4.71 -4.88 -14.19
C HIS A 116 -5.09 -3.52 -14.82
N ASN A 117 -5.00 -2.46 -14.01
CA ASN A 117 -5.34 -1.10 -14.43
C ASN A 117 -4.30 -0.44 -15.35
N GLY A 118 -3.13 -1.06 -15.54
CA GLY A 118 -2.05 -0.61 -16.42
C GLY A 118 -1.18 0.50 -15.83
N ASN A 119 -1.52 1.05 -14.65
CA ASN A 119 -0.73 2.06 -13.98
C ASN A 119 0.40 1.42 -13.19
N ARG A 120 1.62 1.89 -13.38
CA ARG A 120 2.81 1.27 -12.78
C ARG A 120 3.93 2.28 -12.57
N ILE A 121 4.88 1.87 -11.73
CA ILE A 121 6.21 2.46 -11.68
C ILE A 121 7.24 1.39 -12.00
N VAL A 122 8.42 1.83 -12.46
CA VAL A 122 9.58 0.94 -12.62
C VAL A 122 10.68 1.47 -11.69
N VAL A 123 11.12 0.63 -10.79
CA VAL A 123 12.18 0.90 -9.82
C VAL A 123 13.29 -0.13 -10.03
N ASP A 124 14.50 0.32 -10.37
CA ASP A 124 15.66 -0.56 -10.63
C ASP A 124 15.31 -1.71 -11.61
N ASP A 125 14.71 -1.35 -12.75
CA ASP A 125 14.23 -2.25 -13.82
C ASP A 125 13.12 -3.22 -13.41
N VAL A 126 12.61 -3.16 -12.19
CA VAL A 126 11.49 -3.98 -11.72
C VAL A 126 10.18 -3.21 -11.86
N PRO A 127 9.18 -3.73 -12.59
CA PRO A 127 7.87 -3.12 -12.69
C PRO A 127 7.01 -3.43 -11.46
N PHE A 128 6.31 -2.41 -10.94
CA PHE A 128 5.35 -2.50 -9.84
C PHE A 128 4.02 -1.91 -10.28
N GLU A 129 2.95 -2.68 -10.24
CA GLU A 129 1.58 -2.24 -10.58
C GLU A 129 0.95 -1.47 -9.43
N LEU A 130 0.30 -0.33 -9.71
CA LEU A 130 -0.43 0.47 -8.74
C LEU A 130 -1.67 -0.30 -8.25
N VAL A 131 -1.77 -0.46 -6.92
CA VAL A 131 -2.86 -1.18 -6.26
C VAL A 131 -3.86 -0.24 -5.63
N GLN A 132 -3.36 0.76 -4.91
CA GLN A 132 -4.18 1.73 -4.18
C GLN A 132 -3.38 3.01 -3.90
N PHE A 133 -4.08 4.08 -3.54
CA PHE A 133 -3.47 5.25 -2.92
C PHE A 133 -4.28 5.72 -1.72
N HIS A 134 -3.63 6.37 -0.78
CA HIS A 134 -4.24 6.86 0.45
C HIS A 134 -3.53 8.11 0.96
N PHE A 135 -4.13 8.78 1.93
CA PHE A 135 -3.71 10.11 2.36
C PHE A 135 -3.26 10.12 3.82
N HIS A 136 -2.37 11.06 4.11
CA HIS A 136 -1.92 11.42 5.45
C HIS A 136 -2.03 12.93 5.67
N LEU A 137 -2.36 13.34 6.88
CA LEU A 137 -2.45 14.73 7.32
C LEU A 137 -1.89 14.86 8.75
N PRO A 138 -0.87 15.75 8.97
CA PRO A 138 -0.01 16.38 7.96
C PRO A 138 0.79 15.36 7.13
N SER A 139 1.76 15.82 6.30
CA SER A 139 2.66 14.91 5.60
C SER A 139 3.44 14.05 6.59
N GLU A 140 3.77 12.83 6.19
CA GLU A 140 4.60 11.91 6.96
C GLU A 140 6.09 12.19 6.73
N HIS A 141 6.49 12.40 5.47
CA HIS A 141 7.84 12.87 5.17
C HIS A 141 7.96 14.37 5.42
N THR A 142 9.18 14.77 5.80
CA THR A 142 9.60 16.16 5.90
C THR A 142 10.81 16.37 4.97
N VAL A 143 11.10 17.61 4.62
CA VAL A 143 12.34 18.00 3.93
C VAL A 143 13.04 19.03 4.79
N ASP A 144 14.25 18.74 5.26
CA ASP A 144 14.99 19.54 6.24
C ASP A 144 14.11 19.91 7.46
N GLY A 145 13.37 18.94 7.99
CA GLY A 145 12.48 19.09 9.14
C GLY A 145 11.15 19.79 8.83
N VAL A 146 10.89 20.18 7.59
CA VAL A 146 9.67 20.92 7.21
C VAL A 146 8.67 20.00 6.50
N GLY A 147 7.51 19.78 7.12
CA GLY A 147 6.40 19.03 6.52
C GLY A 147 5.52 19.89 5.61
N THR A 148 4.57 19.24 4.95
CA THR A 148 3.54 19.88 4.13
C THR A 148 2.14 19.64 4.71
N THR A 149 1.11 20.20 4.06
CA THR A 149 -0.29 20.10 4.53
C THR A 149 -0.76 18.65 4.60
N MET A 150 -0.45 17.84 3.57
CA MET A 150 -0.83 16.44 3.45
C MET A 150 0.23 15.70 2.64
N GLU A 151 0.11 14.40 2.60
CA GLU A 151 0.86 13.53 1.71
C GLU A 151 -0.06 12.44 1.16
N VAL A 152 0.18 12.01 -0.06
CA VAL A 152 -0.49 10.84 -0.65
C VAL A 152 0.55 9.77 -0.97
N HIS A 153 0.23 8.53 -0.61
CA HIS A 153 1.03 7.36 -0.91
C HIS A 153 0.35 6.51 -1.98
N PHE A 154 1.00 6.39 -3.13
CA PHE A 154 0.60 5.45 -4.17
C PHE A 154 1.35 4.14 -3.96
N VAL A 155 0.63 3.09 -3.57
CA VAL A 155 1.19 1.79 -3.21
C VAL A 155 1.14 0.84 -4.39
N HIS A 156 2.30 0.28 -4.71
CA HIS A 156 2.49 -0.60 -5.85
C HIS A 156 3.00 -1.96 -5.39
N LYS A 157 2.73 -2.98 -6.20
CA LYS A 157 3.26 -4.34 -5.98
C LYS A 157 3.88 -4.89 -7.25
N SER A 158 5.03 -5.55 -7.09
CA SER A 158 5.64 -6.34 -8.16
C SER A 158 4.93 -7.68 -8.33
N ALA A 159 5.23 -8.39 -9.41
CA ALA A 159 4.73 -9.75 -9.65
C ALA A 159 5.16 -10.75 -8.56
N THR A 160 6.23 -10.47 -7.83
CA THR A 160 6.74 -11.29 -6.72
C THR A 160 6.23 -10.84 -5.34
N GLY A 161 5.36 -9.81 -5.30
CA GLY A 161 4.78 -9.29 -4.06
C GLY A 161 5.63 -8.26 -3.32
N GLN A 162 6.77 -7.83 -3.88
CA GLN A 162 7.54 -6.72 -3.33
C GLN A 162 6.70 -5.43 -3.39
N VAL A 163 6.92 -4.54 -2.44
CA VAL A 163 6.17 -3.28 -2.32
C VAL A 163 7.08 -2.10 -2.69
N ALA A 164 6.55 -1.20 -3.49
CA ALA A 164 7.13 0.11 -3.75
C ALA A 164 6.08 1.20 -3.52
N VAL A 165 6.48 2.33 -2.92
CA VAL A 165 5.58 3.45 -2.65
C VAL A 165 6.12 4.71 -3.31
N LEU A 166 5.22 5.39 -4.04
CA LEU A 166 5.46 6.74 -4.55
C LEU A 166 4.75 7.72 -3.61
N GLY A 167 5.52 8.53 -2.87
CA GLY A 167 5.02 9.59 -2.01
C GLY A 167 4.92 10.91 -2.78
N VAL A 168 3.80 11.61 -2.62
CA VAL A 168 3.59 12.94 -3.19
C VAL A 168 3.18 13.90 -2.09
N LEU A 169 4.03 14.89 -1.85
CA LEU A 169 3.77 15.94 -0.87
C LEU A 169 2.68 16.89 -1.37
N LEU A 170 1.74 17.25 -0.51
CA LEU A 170 0.62 18.13 -0.88
C LEU A 170 0.66 19.41 -0.08
N ARG A 171 0.57 20.55 -0.77
CA ARG A 171 0.48 21.86 -0.14
C ARG A 171 -0.88 22.48 -0.39
N ALA A 172 -1.53 22.97 0.66
CA ALA A 172 -2.79 23.71 0.52
C ALA A 172 -2.56 24.98 -0.32
N ALA A 173 -3.23 25.08 -1.46
CA ALA A 173 -3.16 26.21 -2.35
C ALA A 173 -4.48 26.38 -3.12
N PRO A 174 -4.91 27.61 -3.44
CA PRO A 174 -6.06 27.84 -4.30
C PRO A 174 -5.84 27.28 -5.70
N GLY A 175 -6.89 26.75 -6.31
CA GLY A 175 -6.87 26.27 -7.69
C GLY A 175 -7.44 24.86 -7.84
N PRO A 176 -7.44 24.34 -9.07
CA PRO A 176 -7.89 22.98 -9.34
C PRO A 176 -6.91 21.98 -8.72
N SER A 177 -7.47 20.88 -8.21
CA SER A 177 -6.71 19.79 -7.61
C SER A 177 -7.12 18.46 -8.25
N GLY A 178 -6.15 17.66 -8.67
CA GLY A 178 -6.37 16.28 -9.14
C GLY A 178 -7.03 15.38 -8.09
N PHE A 179 -6.96 15.79 -6.82
CA PHE A 179 -7.53 15.03 -5.69
C PHE A 179 -8.98 15.39 -5.37
N ALA A 180 -9.53 16.48 -5.95
CA ALA A 180 -10.90 16.94 -5.68
C ALA A 180 -11.97 15.88 -5.97
N PRO A 181 -11.92 15.09 -7.07
CA PRO A 181 -12.89 14.03 -7.33
C PRO A 181 -12.93 12.96 -6.23
N ILE A 182 -11.82 12.76 -5.53
CA ILE A 182 -11.64 11.77 -4.47
C ILE A 182 -12.07 12.34 -3.12
N LEU A 183 -11.46 13.45 -2.72
CA LEU A 183 -11.64 14.01 -1.37
C LEU A 183 -13.04 14.62 -1.18
N SER A 184 -13.70 15.07 -2.25
CA SER A 184 -15.05 15.64 -2.17
C SER A 184 -16.14 14.62 -1.82
N VAL A 185 -15.90 13.33 -2.10
CA VAL A 185 -16.87 12.23 -1.89
C VAL A 185 -16.35 11.16 -0.93
N ALA A 186 -15.29 11.46 -0.18
CA ALA A 186 -14.70 10.56 0.80
C ALA A 186 -15.76 10.05 1.80
N PRO A 187 -15.88 8.71 2.01
CA PRO A 187 -16.87 8.16 2.90
C PRO A 187 -16.56 8.54 4.36
N ARG A 188 -17.60 9.00 5.08
CA ARG A 188 -17.47 9.43 6.48
C ARG A 188 -17.47 8.29 7.48
N ALA A 189 -18.22 7.22 7.19
CA ALA A 189 -18.31 6.07 8.07
C ALA A 189 -17.21 5.06 7.76
N VAL A 190 -16.66 4.46 8.82
CA VAL A 190 -15.64 3.41 8.72
C VAL A 190 -16.25 2.20 8.00
N ASP A 191 -15.43 1.53 7.20
CA ASP A 191 -15.76 0.36 6.38
C ASP A 191 -16.84 0.58 5.31
N VAL A 192 -17.24 1.84 5.07
CA VAL A 192 -18.09 2.19 3.95
C VAL A 192 -17.26 2.36 2.69
N GLU A 193 -17.73 1.75 1.61
CA GLU A 193 -17.15 1.89 0.28
C GLU A 193 -18.00 2.82 -0.60
N THR A 194 -17.34 3.64 -1.39
CA THR A 194 -17.95 4.54 -2.36
C THR A 194 -17.25 4.41 -3.70
N VAL A 195 -17.99 4.05 -4.74
CA VAL A 195 -17.45 4.01 -6.11
C VAL A 195 -17.47 5.42 -6.70
N VAL A 196 -16.29 5.89 -7.11
CA VAL A 196 -16.13 7.16 -7.83
C VAL A 196 -16.02 6.85 -9.31
N PRO A 197 -17.00 7.26 -10.12
CA PRO A 197 -16.91 7.08 -11.57
C PRO A 197 -15.86 8.01 -12.16
N GLY A 198 -15.13 7.49 -13.15
CA GLY A 198 -14.10 8.23 -13.87
C GLY A 198 -14.58 8.92 -15.15
N PRO A 199 -13.61 9.37 -15.94
CA PRO A 199 -12.18 9.04 -15.81
C PRO A 199 -11.51 9.79 -14.65
N ILE A 200 -10.76 9.05 -13.85
CA ILE A 200 -9.88 9.60 -12.80
C ILE A 200 -8.48 9.70 -13.39
N ASP A 201 -8.01 10.92 -13.61
CA ASP A 201 -6.70 11.18 -14.19
C ASP A 201 -5.60 11.15 -13.12
N LEU A 202 -4.89 10.02 -13.02
CA LEU A 202 -3.81 9.82 -12.04
C LEU A 202 -2.57 10.69 -12.34
N ARG A 203 -2.37 11.11 -13.59
CA ARG A 203 -1.26 12.00 -13.95
C ARG A 203 -1.46 13.40 -13.36
N SER A 204 -2.70 13.87 -13.28
CA SER A 204 -3.02 15.17 -12.68
C SER A 204 -2.73 15.25 -11.17
N MET A 205 -2.47 14.10 -10.53
CA MET A 205 -2.09 13.98 -9.13
C MET A 205 -0.58 14.08 -8.90
N LEU A 206 0.23 14.17 -9.97
CA LEU A 206 1.68 14.22 -9.90
C LEU A 206 2.18 15.64 -10.18
N PRO A 207 3.34 16.05 -9.61
CA PRO A 207 3.96 17.32 -9.96
C PRO A 207 4.51 17.30 -11.39
N GLY A 208 4.69 18.50 -11.97
CA GLY A 208 5.33 18.64 -13.28
C GLY A 208 6.84 18.44 -13.25
N ALA A 209 7.48 18.67 -12.10
CA ALA A 209 8.90 18.42 -11.88
C ALA A 209 9.10 16.98 -11.38
N THR A 210 10.23 16.39 -11.75
CA THR A 210 10.50 14.96 -11.56
C THR A 210 11.63 14.66 -10.58
N ASP A 211 12.09 15.65 -9.80
CA ASP A 211 13.04 15.42 -8.72
C ASP A 211 12.49 14.39 -7.73
N GLN A 212 13.29 13.37 -7.43
CA GLN A 212 12.86 12.20 -6.67
C GLN A 212 13.85 11.87 -5.57
N TYR A 213 13.39 11.83 -4.34
CA TYR A 213 14.13 11.21 -3.24
C TYR A 213 13.88 9.72 -3.24
N ARG A 214 14.95 8.91 -3.13
CA ARG A 214 14.83 7.45 -3.06
C ARG A 214 15.53 6.90 -1.83
N TYR A 215 14.90 5.93 -1.17
CA TYR A 215 15.49 5.21 -0.04
C TYR A 215 14.77 3.87 0.19
N GLN A 216 15.42 2.97 0.95
CA GLN A 216 14.80 1.73 1.42
C GLN A 216 14.17 1.95 2.79
N GLY A 217 12.91 1.56 2.94
CA GLY A 217 12.14 1.83 4.13
C GLY A 217 11.11 0.75 4.49
N SER A 218 10.04 1.18 5.12
CA SER A 218 8.96 0.32 5.63
C SER A 218 7.57 0.83 5.23
N LEU A 219 6.54 0.07 5.57
CA LEU A 219 5.20 0.62 5.73
C LEU A 219 5.20 1.62 6.90
N THR A 220 4.39 2.68 6.79
CA THR A 220 4.25 3.72 7.83
C THR A 220 3.14 3.43 8.83
N THR A 221 2.47 2.30 8.69
CA THR A 221 1.42 1.81 9.60
C THR A 221 1.72 0.39 10.04
N PRO A 222 1.18 -0.10 11.15
CA PRO A 222 1.30 -1.49 11.55
C PRO A 222 1.00 -2.47 10.38
N PRO A 223 1.82 -3.50 10.19
CA PRO A 223 2.91 -3.98 11.07
C PRO A 223 4.29 -3.36 10.81
N CYS A 224 4.40 -2.23 10.11
CA CYS A 224 5.65 -1.50 9.83
C CYS A 224 6.72 -2.35 9.11
N SER A 225 6.26 -3.28 8.25
CA SER A 225 7.13 -4.22 7.52
C SER A 225 8.16 -3.48 6.69
N GLU A 226 9.42 -3.87 6.82
CA GLU A 226 10.55 -3.31 6.08
C GLU A 226 10.69 -3.92 4.67
N GLY A 227 11.61 -3.41 3.86
CA GLY A 227 11.83 -3.85 2.48
C GLY A 227 10.93 -3.14 1.47
N VAL A 228 10.44 -1.95 1.80
CA VAL A 228 9.67 -1.09 0.89
C VAL A 228 10.61 -0.14 0.16
N SER A 229 10.54 -0.15 -1.17
CA SER A 229 11.24 0.83 -2.01
C SER A 229 10.45 2.14 -2.05
N TRP A 230 11.01 3.19 -1.47
CA TRP A 230 10.40 4.52 -1.45
C TRP A 230 10.95 5.42 -2.54
N THR A 231 10.01 6.09 -3.21
CA THR A 231 10.28 7.25 -4.05
C THR A 231 9.37 8.38 -3.58
N VAL A 232 9.93 9.52 -3.16
CA VAL A 232 9.16 10.71 -2.77
C VAL A 232 9.45 11.83 -3.76
N LEU A 233 8.40 12.36 -4.40
CA LEU A 233 8.55 13.46 -5.36
C LEU A 233 8.86 14.77 -4.62
N GLY A 234 9.95 15.42 -5.02
CA GLY A 234 10.51 16.58 -4.32
C GLY A 234 9.65 17.85 -4.40
N SER A 235 8.82 17.96 -5.46
CA SER A 235 7.97 19.13 -5.67
C SER A 235 6.55 18.87 -5.15
N PRO A 236 6.03 19.69 -4.23
CA PRO A 236 4.66 19.52 -3.74
C PRO A 236 3.60 19.81 -4.81
N VAL A 237 2.50 19.05 -4.79
CA VAL A 237 1.31 19.29 -5.61
C VAL A 237 0.29 20.11 -4.80
N ALA A 238 -0.47 20.97 -5.51
CA ALA A 238 -1.53 21.73 -4.87
C ALA A 238 -2.72 20.83 -4.49
N VAL A 239 -3.22 21.01 -3.26
CA VAL A 239 -4.52 20.50 -2.81
C VAL A 239 -5.39 21.71 -2.43
N ALA A 240 -6.66 21.72 -2.86
CA ALA A 240 -7.56 22.81 -2.50
C ALA A 240 -7.75 22.83 -0.96
N PRO A 241 -7.70 24.00 -0.29
CA PRO A 241 -7.87 24.07 1.16
C PRO A 241 -9.15 23.40 1.65
N ALA A 242 -10.25 23.52 0.91
CA ALA A 242 -11.53 22.88 1.25
C ALA A 242 -11.45 21.34 1.20
N ASP A 243 -10.60 20.76 0.35
CA ASP A 243 -10.42 19.29 0.27
C ASP A 243 -9.55 18.81 1.44
N ALA A 244 -8.50 19.54 1.79
CA ALA A 244 -7.72 19.27 3.00
C ALA A 244 -8.56 19.38 4.27
N ASP A 245 -9.48 20.38 4.36
CA ASP A 245 -10.37 20.53 5.49
C ASP A 245 -11.43 19.40 5.57
N ARG A 246 -11.92 18.92 4.43
CA ARG A 246 -12.81 17.73 4.40
C ARG A 246 -12.10 16.50 4.94
N TYR A 247 -10.86 16.27 4.55
CA TYR A 247 -10.06 15.16 5.07
C TYR A 247 -9.79 15.33 6.57
N ARG A 248 -9.42 16.54 7.02
CA ARG A 248 -9.21 16.86 8.45
C ARG A 248 -10.45 16.64 9.29
N ALA A 249 -11.64 16.83 8.74
CA ALA A 249 -12.90 16.56 9.42
C ALA A 249 -13.17 15.05 9.62
N LEU A 250 -12.46 14.18 8.88
CA LEU A 250 -12.50 12.72 9.07
C LEU A 250 -11.37 12.26 10.00
N PHE A 251 -10.17 12.81 9.80
CA PHE A 251 -8.96 12.47 10.51
C PHE A 251 -8.25 13.76 10.91
N SER A 252 -8.26 14.10 12.21
CA SER A 252 -7.62 15.32 12.75
C SER A 252 -6.11 15.32 12.47
N HIS A 253 -5.51 14.13 12.54
CA HIS A 253 -4.18 13.78 12.07
C HIS A 253 -4.15 12.28 11.73
N SER A 254 -3.27 11.91 10.82
CA SER A 254 -3.12 10.52 10.36
C SER A 254 -1.71 10.28 9.82
N ASN A 255 -0.71 10.66 10.59
CA ASN A 255 0.70 10.54 10.20
C ASN A 255 1.55 9.94 11.31
N ARG A 256 2.48 9.09 10.92
CA ARG A 256 3.56 8.61 11.79
C ARG A 256 4.67 9.66 11.83
N PRO A 257 5.30 9.93 12.99
CA PRO A 257 6.51 10.77 13.05
C PRO A 257 7.66 10.19 12.22
N THR A 258 8.57 11.07 11.78
CA THR A 258 9.78 10.65 11.06
C THR A 258 10.66 9.74 11.89
N GLN A 259 11.26 8.75 11.24
CA GLN A 259 12.08 7.72 11.83
C GLN A 259 13.57 7.96 11.50
N PRO A 260 14.50 7.53 12.37
CA PRO A 260 15.91 7.67 12.11
C PRO A 260 16.36 6.96 10.83
N LEU A 261 17.25 7.58 10.07
CA LEU A 261 17.84 6.96 8.88
C LEU A 261 18.71 5.74 9.21
N ASN A 262 19.30 5.66 10.41
CA ASN A 262 20.15 4.55 10.87
C ASN A 262 21.26 4.21 9.85
N GLY A 263 21.87 5.23 9.26
CA GLY A 263 22.92 5.08 8.25
C GLY A 263 22.45 4.75 6.85
N ARG A 264 21.14 4.70 6.59
CA ARG A 264 20.60 4.59 5.22
C ARG A 264 20.95 5.84 4.41
N SER A 265 21.24 5.64 3.13
CA SER A 265 21.37 6.74 2.18
C SER A 265 19.97 7.14 1.67
N VAL A 266 19.76 8.44 1.53
CA VAL A 266 18.71 9.02 0.71
C VAL A 266 19.39 9.59 -0.52
N THR A 267 19.00 9.15 -1.70
CA THR A 267 19.50 9.66 -2.98
C THR A 267 18.50 10.63 -3.58
N LEU A 268 18.97 11.55 -4.42
CA LEU A 268 18.16 12.47 -5.20
C LEU A 268 18.42 12.23 -6.68
N ALA A 269 17.42 11.81 -7.43
CA ALA A 269 17.47 11.79 -8.87
C ALA A 269 16.83 13.09 -9.39
N GLY A 270 17.56 13.83 -10.20
CA GLY A 270 17.04 15.00 -10.91
C GLY A 270 16.37 14.56 -12.22
N GLY A 271 15.28 15.24 -12.59
CA GLY A 271 14.61 15.07 -13.85
C GLY A 271 15.27 15.84 -15.00
#